data_8484cfe7e173bbccd408d88d9f97f096
#
_entry.id   8484cfe7e173bbccd408d88d9f97f096
#
_cell.length_a   1.000
_cell.length_b   1.000
_cell.length_c   1.000
_cell.angle_alpha   90.00
_cell.angle_beta   90.00
_cell.angle_gamma   90.00
#
_symmetry.space_group_name_H-M   'P 1'
#
loop_
_entity.id
_entity.type
_entity.pdbx_description
1 polymer ?
#
loop_
_entity_poly.entity_id
_entity_poly.type
_entity_poly.pdbx_seq_one_letter_code
_entity_poly.pdbx_strand_id
1 'polypeptide(L)'
;MSLVRLSGLSQLSPQWSCRLLFSTSRGSRGTFEPDYLDSSGPLVPTYPPLNIQIKGYNFDQLESCQSYIHKLSENMGITVESAWATPARTYNMNTFKEGGTLVKESYILNLYERNVQVTGLRSIDAPILIDTIRIGKK
;
A
#
# COMPACT_ATOMS: atom_id res chain seq x y z
N MET A 1 -51.95 11.12 56.92
CA MET A 1 -51.71 12.57 57.13
C MET A 1 -50.33 12.84 56.54
N SER A 2 -50.07 13.55 55.60
CA SER A 2 -50.52 14.62 54.77
C SER A 2 -49.68 14.62 53.52
N LEU A 3 -50.34 14.73 52.42
CA LEU A 3 -49.78 15.04 51.10
C LEU A 3 -49.05 16.38 51.10
N VAL A 4 -47.86 16.44 50.46
CA VAL A 4 -47.43 17.64 49.76
C VAL A 4 -46.91 17.27 48.39
N ARG A 5 -47.68 17.66 47.44
CA ARG A 5 -47.42 17.66 45.97
C ARG A 5 -46.66 18.94 45.71
N LEU A 6 -45.49 18.81 45.05
CA LEU A 6 -44.84 19.95 44.40
C LEU A 6 -44.67 19.65 42.95
N SER A 7 -45.46 20.38 42.21
CA SER A 7 -45.51 20.50 40.78
C SER A 7 -44.28 21.21 40.19
N GLY A 8 -43.76 20.69 39.12
CA GLY A 8 -43.35 21.42 37.93
C GLY A 8 -42.25 22.48 38.05
N LEU A 9 -41.09 22.15 37.55
CA LEU A 9 -40.23 23.13 36.84
C LEU A 9 -39.64 22.43 35.65
N SER A 10 -40.24 22.70 34.53
CA SER A 10 -39.73 22.43 33.19
C SER A 10 -38.46 23.23 33.01
N GLN A 11 -37.33 22.60 33.06
CA GLN A 11 -36.06 23.16 32.65
C GLN A 11 -35.99 23.12 31.13
N LEU A 12 -36.35 24.23 30.52
CA LEU A 12 -36.03 24.55 29.14
C LEU A 12 -34.52 24.74 29.03
N SER A 13 -33.82 23.74 28.53
CA SER A 13 -32.44 23.91 28.07
C SER A 13 -32.45 24.73 26.76
N PRO A 14 -31.76 25.85 26.70
CA PRO A 14 -31.59 26.54 25.42
C PRO A 14 -30.67 25.71 24.54
N GLN A 15 -31.27 25.03 23.59
CA GLN A 15 -30.52 24.48 22.46
C GLN A 15 -29.96 25.65 21.65
N TRP A 16 -28.72 25.95 21.89
CA TRP A 16 -27.92 26.80 21.00
C TRP A 16 -27.65 25.99 19.75
N SER A 17 -28.64 25.95 18.88
CA SER A 17 -28.49 25.47 17.52
C SER A 17 -27.74 26.53 16.74
N CYS A 18 -26.42 26.48 16.83
CA CYS A 18 -25.55 27.24 15.93
C CYS A 18 -25.59 26.58 14.56
N ARG A 19 -26.69 26.80 13.85
CA ARG A 19 -26.76 26.54 12.42
C ARG A 19 -25.87 27.58 11.75
N LEU A 20 -24.60 27.25 11.59
CA LEU A 20 -23.77 27.87 10.59
C LEU A 20 -24.34 27.46 9.22
N LEU A 21 -25.28 28.25 8.75
CA LEU A 21 -25.65 28.27 7.34
C LEU A 21 -24.47 28.85 6.62
N PHE A 22 -23.51 28.00 6.26
CA PHE A 22 -22.63 28.31 5.15
C PHE A 22 -23.49 28.34 3.89
N SER A 23 -24.11 29.48 3.65
CA SER A 23 -24.55 29.86 2.35
C SER A 23 -23.30 30.05 1.52
N THR A 24 -22.80 28.96 0.90
CA THR A 24 -21.95 29.07 -0.27
C THR A 24 -22.82 29.64 -1.38
N SER A 25 -23.03 30.96 -1.33
CA SER A 25 -23.35 31.68 -2.53
C SER A 25 -22.16 31.46 -3.47
N ARG A 26 -22.25 30.46 -4.31
CA ARG A 26 -21.48 30.41 -5.56
C ARG A 26 -21.84 31.67 -6.32
N GLY A 27 -21.08 32.72 -6.05
CA GLY A 27 -21.04 33.85 -6.95
C GLY A 27 -20.57 33.29 -8.28
N SER A 28 -21.51 33.04 -9.17
CA SER A 28 -21.22 32.79 -10.57
C SER A 28 -20.53 33.99 -11.16
N ARG A 29 -19.24 34.16 -10.88
CA ARG A 29 -18.39 34.89 -11.78
C ARG A 29 -18.36 34.05 -13.03
N GLY A 30 -18.92 34.59 -14.12
CA GLY A 30 -19.10 33.89 -15.39
C GLY A 30 -17.79 33.53 -16.10
N THR A 31 -16.93 32.79 -15.43
CA THR A 31 -15.87 32.02 -16.07
C THR A 31 -16.54 30.79 -16.64
N PHE A 32 -16.66 30.75 -17.95
CA PHE A 32 -17.09 29.58 -18.69
C PHE A 32 -16.07 28.47 -18.37
N GLU A 33 -16.49 27.48 -17.59
CA GLU A 33 -15.72 26.28 -17.27
C GLU A 33 -16.24 25.19 -18.22
N PRO A 34 -15.45 24.82 -19.21
CA PRO A 34 -15.90 23.84 -20.20
C PRO A 34 -16.01 22.45 -19.57
N ASP A 35 -17.04 21.68 -19.97
CA ASP A 35 -17.40 20.35 -19.41
C ASP A 35 -16.25 19.31 -19.47
N TYR A 36 -15.26 19.50 -20.36
CA TYR A 36 -14.11 18.59 -20.43
C TYR A 36 -13.15 18.71 -19.22
N LEU A 37 -13.23 19.77 -18.44
CA LEU A 37 -12.44 19.92 -17.21
C LEU A 37 -13.01 19.09 -16.06
N ASP A 38 -14.35 18.90 -16.04
CA ASP A 38 -15.01 18.06 -15.05
C ASP A 38 -14.79 16.57 -15.32
N SER A 39 -14.50 16.21 -16.58
CA SER A 39 -14.21 14.86 -17.02
C SER A 39 -12.72 14.48 -16.89
N SER A 40 -11.85 15.41 -16.50
CA SER A 40 -10.47 15.06 -16.19
C SER A 40 -10.45 14.10 -15.00
N GLY A 41 -9.85 12.94 -15.20
CA GLY A 41 -9.69 11.91 -14.17
C GLY A 41 -8.99 12.43 -12.91
N PRO A 42 -8.70 11.59 -11.94
CA PRO A 42 -8.09 12.02 -10.68
C PRO A 42 -6.84 12.86 -10.98
N LEU A 43 -6.67 13.97 -10.27
CA LEU A 43 -5.53 14.90 -10.38
C LEU A 43 -4.17 14.19 -10.36
N VAL A 44 -4.09 13.07 -9.66
CA VAL A 44 -2.92 12.20 -9.62
C VAL A 44 -3.32 10.82 -10.15
N PRO A 45 -2.79 10.39 -11.30
CA PRO A 45 -3.09 9.09 -11.84
C PRO A 45 -2.60 7.98 -10.90
N THR A 46 -3.39 6.92 -10.79
CA THR A 46 -3.06 5.71 -10.03
C THR A 46 -2.67 4.59 -10.98
N TYR A 47 -1.68 3.81 -10.57
CA TYR A 47 -1.30 2.61 -11.33
C TYR A 47 -2.31 1.47 -11.11
N PRO A 48 -2.46 0.59 -12.09
CA PRO A 48 -3.15 -0.68 -11.90
C PRO A 48 -2.42 -1.53 -10.84
N PRO A 49 -3.01 -2.67 -10.40
CA PRO A 49 -2.33 -3.56 -9.46
C PRO A 49 -0.91 -3.87 -9.91
N LEU A 50 0.06 -3.58 -9.04
CA LEU A 50 1.48 -3.76 -9.29
C LEU A 50 2.00 -4.95 -8.49
N ASN A 51 2.75 -5.85 -9.14
CA ASN A 51 3.39 -6.96 -8.48
C ASN A 51 4.89 -6.71 -8.28
N ILE A 52 5.33 -6.72 -7.02
CA ILE A 52 6.74 -6.61 -6.63
C ILE A 52 7.29 -8.01 -6.44
N GLN A 53 8.16 -8.44 -7.36
CA GLN A 53 8.79 -9.74 -7.34
C GLN A 53 10.20 -9.65 -6.77
N ILE A 54 10.49 -10.46 -5.76
CA ILE A 54 11.79 -10.54 -5.08
C ILE A 54 12.35 -11.94 -5.29
N LYS A 55 13.60 -12.02 -5.72
CA LYS A 55 14.31 -13.30 -5.92
C LYS A 55 15.61 -13.30 -5.11
N GLY A 56 15.91 -14.44 -4.52
CA GLY A 56 17.13 -14.59 -3.74
C GLY A 56 17.49 -16.06 -3.48
N TYR A 57 18.75 -16.29 -3.14
CA TYR A 57 19.26 -17.62 -2.80
C TYR A 57 19.17 -17.92 -1.30
N ASN A 58 19.13 -16.87 -0.48
CA ASN A 58 19.00 -16.99 0.96
C ASN A 58 17.54 -16.77 1.38
N PHE A 59 16.94 -17.80 1.97
CA PHE A 59 15.55 -17.79 2.38
C PHE A 59 15.27 -16.74 3.47
N ASP A 60 16.11 -16.66 4.51
CA ASP A 60 15.88 -15.78 5.66
C ASP A 60 15.95 -14.30 5.28
N GLN A 61 16.90 -13.95 4.41
CA GLN A 61 17.01 -12.58 3.89
C GLN A 61 15.81 -12.21 3.02
N LEU A 62 15.33 -13.16 2.21
CA LEU A 62 14.18 -12.94 1.34
C LEU A 62 12.90 -12.71 2.14
N GLU A 63 12.68 -13.48 3.20
CA GLU A 63 11.55 -13.36 4.11
C GLU A 63 11.57 -12.02 4.87
N SER A 64 12.75 -11.64 5.36
CA SER A 64 12.95 -10.34 6.01
C SER A 64 12.68 -9.19 5.04
N CYS A 65 13.12 -9.30 3.79
CA CYS A 65 12.90 -8.31 2.75
C CYS A 65 11.40 -8.18 2.40
N GLN A 66 10.68 -9.30 2.29
CA GLN A 66 9.24 -9.30 2.07
C GLN A 66 8.50 -8.59 3.20
N SER A 67 8.82 -8.92 4.45
CA SER A 67 8.22 -8.30 5.64
C SER A 67 8.51 -6.79 5.69
N TYR A 68 9.71 -6.38 5.29
CA TYR A 68 10.09 -4.98 5.19
C TYR A 68 9.25 -4.24 4.15
N ILE A 69 9.09 -4.82 2.94
CA ILE A 69 8.29 -4.22 1.86
C ILE A 69 6.83 -4.10 2.28
N HIS A 70 6.29 -5.10 2.95
CA HIS A 70 4.92 -5.09 3.44
C HIS A 70 4.68 -3.93 4.42
N LYS A 71 5.51 -3.82 5.45
CA LYS A 71 5.46 -2.72 6.43
C LYS A 71 5.68 -1.34 5.79
N LEU A 72 6.58 -1.26 4.82
CA LEU A 72 6.84 -0.02 4.10
C LEU A 72 5.59 0.43 3.33
N SER A 73 4.95 -0.49 2.61
CA SER A 73 3.73 -0.20 1.85
C SER A 73 2.59 0.26 2.76
N GLU A 74 2.40 -0.40 3.91
CA GLU A 74 1.41 0.01 4.92
C GLU A 74 1.70 1.42 5.47
N ASN A 75 2.96 1.71 5.80
CA ASN A 75 3.37 3.02 6.30
C ASN A 75 3.17 4.15 5.27
N MET A 76 3.28 3.84 3.98
CA MET A 76 3.00 4.77 2.89
C MET A 76 1.50 4.90 2.57
N GLY A 77 0.64 4.13 3.25
CA GLY A 77 -0.80 4.11 2.99
C GLY A 77 -1.18 3.41 1.68
N ILE A 78 -0.30 2.55 1.17
CA ILE A 78 -0.54 1.74 -0.03
C ILE A 78 -1.18 0.42 0.40
N THR A 79 -2.27 0.04 -0.24
CA THR A 79 -2.97 -1.21 0.08
C THR A 79 -2.21 -2.41 -0.48
N VAL A 80 -1.81 -3.33 0.41
CA VAL A 80 -1.27 -4.63 0.02
C VAL A 80 -2.44 -5.61 -0.14
N GLU A 81 -2.70 -6.05 -1.36
CA GLU A 81 -3.81 -6.95 -1.68
C GLU A 81 -3.47 -8.40 -1.34
N SER A 82 -2.30 -8.86 -1.76
CA SER A 82 -1.86 -10.22 -1.53
C SER A 82 -0.34 -10.34 -1.51
N ALA A 83 0.16 -11.33 -0.77
CA ALA A 83 1.56 -11.70 -0.77
C ALA A 83 1.67 -13.22 -0.82
N TRP A 84 2.44 -13.76 -1.77
CA TRP A 84 2.57 -15.20 -1.94
C TRP A 84 3.99 -15.61 -2.29
N ALA A 85 4.28 -16.88 -2.03
CA ALA A 85 5.52 -17.52 -2.39
C ALA A 85 5.34 -18.37 -3.63
N THR A 86 6.31 -18.37 -4.52
CA THR A 86 6.40 -19.32 -5.61
C THR A 86 7.27 -20.51 -5.18
N PRO A 87 7.03 -21.75 -5.67
CA PRO A 87 7.88 -22.87 -5.38
C PRO A 87 9.34 -22.58 -5.74
N ALA A 88 10.26 -23.03 -4.87
CA ALA A 88 11.69 -22.83 -5.10
C ALA A 88 12.15 -23.60 -6.35
N ARG A 89 13.02 -22.95 -7.15
CA ARG A 89 13.67 -23.59 -8.30
C ARG A 89 15.04 -24.10 -7.86
N THR A 90 15.31 -25.39 -8.09
CA THR A 90 16.57 -26.01 -7.75
C THR A 90 17.44 -26.15 -8.99
N TYR A 91 18.66 -25.64 -8.92
CA TYR A 91 19.67 -25.76 -9.97
C TYR A 91 20.81 -26.64 -9.48
N ASN A 92 21.11 -27.70 -10.24
CA ASN A 92 22.24 -28.57 -10.00
C ASN A 92 23.40 -28.11 -10.87
N MET A 93 24.49 -27.65 -10.24
CA MET A 93 25.68 -27.18 -10.93
C MET A 93 26.83 -28.15 -10.63
N ASN A 94 27.48 -28.65 -11.68
CA ASN A 94 28.63 -29.55 -11.56
C ASN A 94 29.88 -28.82 -12.08
N THR A 95 30.95 -28.86 -11.31
CA THR A 95 32.28 -28.47 -11.76
C THR A 95 33.03 -29.73 -12.21
N PHE A 96 33.71 -29.61 -13.37
CA PHE A 96 34.47 -30.71 -13.93
C PHE A 96 35.95 -30.51 -13.65
N LYS A 97 36.69 -31.64 -13.60
CA LYS A 97 38.16 -31.62 -13.56
C LYS A 97 38.72 -31.15 -14.90
N GLU A 98 39.87 -30.44 -14.87
CA GLU A 98 40.54 -29.98 -16.03
C GLU A 98 40.86 -31.13 -16.99
N GLY A 99 40.42 -31.00 -18.27
CA GLY A 99 40.65 -31.98 -19.32
C GLY A 99 39.79 -33.24 -19.27
N GLY A 100 38.75 -33.32 -18.41
CA GLY A 100 37.92 -34.51 -18.28
C GLY A 100 36.43 -34.25 -18.09
N THR A 101 35.62 -35.28 -18.28
CA THR A 101 34.18 -35.31 -17.99
C THR A 101 33.86 -35.71 -16.56
N LEU A 102 34.90 -35.96 -15.72
CA LEU A 102 34.72 -36.37 -14.36
C LEU A 102 34.29 -35.14 -13.52
N VAL A 103 33.15 -35.27 -12.79
CA VAL A 103 32.65 -34.26 -11.90
C VAL A 103 33.62 -34.12 -10.71
N LYS A 104 34.09 -32.90 -10.46
CA LYS A 104 34.94 -32.57 -9.32
C LYS A 104 34.08 -32.29 -8.08
N GLU A 105 33.07 -31.42 -8.24
CA GLU A 105 32.17 -30.99 -7.18
C GLU A 105 30.78 -30.74 -7.77
N SER A 106 29.75 -31.02 -6.99
CA SER A 106 28.35 -30.73 -7.34
C SER A 106 27.75 -29.79 -6.30
N TYR A 107 27.08 -28.73 -6.78
CA TYR A 107 26.41 -27.74 -5.93
C TYR A 107 24.92 -27.73 -6.26
N ILE A 108 24.10 -27.66 -5.21
CA ILE A 108 22.67 -27.48 -5.33
C ILE A 108 22.37 -26.05 -4.95
N LEU A 109 21.82 -25.27 -5.89
CA LEU A 109 21.46 -23.89 -5.69
C LEU A 109 19.95 -23.75 -5.72
N ASN A 110 19.35 -23.30 -4.64
CA ASN A 110 17.92 -23.04 -4.55
C ASN A 110 17.64 -21.57 -4.77
N LEU A 111 16.81 -21.24 -5.75
CA LEU A 111 16.32 -19.90 -6.01
C LEU A 111 14.91 -19.79 -5.44
N TYR A 112 14.76 -18.93 -4.44
CA TYR A 112 13.49 -18.60 -3.82
C TYR A 112 12.89 -17.36 -4.43
N GLU A 113 11.57 -17.29 -4.47
CA GLU A 113 10.84 -16.16 -5.05
C GLU A 113 9.65 -15.80 -4.15
N ARG A 114 9.51 -14.51 -3.89
CA ARG A 114 8.39 -13.90 -3.16
C ARG A 114 7.74 -12.82 -4.02
N ASN A 115 6.43 -12.75 -3.96
CA ASN A 115 5.63 -11.78 -4.69
C ASN A 115 4.77 -11.01 -3.70
N VAL A 116 4.69 -9.71 -3.87
CA VAL A 116 3.83 -8.80 -3.10
C VAL A 116 3.04 -7.95 -4.08
N GLN A 117 1.73 -8.06 -4.06
CA GLN A 117 0.84 -7.30 -4.92
C GLN A 117 0.30 -6.09 -4.16
N VAL A 118 0.49 -4.92 -4.74
CA VAL A 118 0.03 -3.65 -4.19
C VAL A 118 -0.99 -3.01 -5.13
N THR A 119 -2.00 -2.35 -4.55
CA THR A 119 -3.07 -1.66 -5.27
C THR A 119 -3.18 -0.22 -4.81
N GLY A 120 -3.76 0.63 -5.67
CA GLY A 120 -3.97 2.04 -5.34
C GLY A 120 -2.70 2.88 -5.29
N LEU A 121 -1.61 2.42 -5.94
CA LEU A 121 -0.34 3.14 -5.97
C LEU A 121 -0.47 4.41 -6.83
N ARG A 122 -0.27 5.58 -6.22
CA ARG A 122 -0.27 6.85 -6.93
C ARG A 122 1.05 7.04 -7.67
N SER A 123 1.03 7.74 -8.80
CA SER A 123 2.22 7.98 -9.62
C SER A 123 3.34 8.74 -8.89
N ILE A 124 3.00 9.53 -7.87
CA ILE A 124 3.96 10.26 -7.03
C ILE A 124 4.66 9.30 -6.04
N ASP A 125 3.94 8.34 -5.49
CA ASP A 125 4.46 7.44 -4.46
C ASP A 125 5.30 6.28 -5.06
N ALA A 126 5.07 5.95 -6.33
CA ALA A 126 5.77 4.86 -7.00
C ALA A 126 7.30 5.00 -7.02
N PRO A 127 7.88 6.14 -7.43
CA PRO A 127 9.34 6.29 -7.41
C PRO A 127 9.92 6.25 -5.99
N ILE A 128 9.20 6.81 -5.02
CA ILE A 128 9.62 6.81 -3.61
C ILE A 128 9.68 5.37 -3.08
N LEU A 129 8.65 4.57 -3.36
CA LEU A 129 8.60 3.16 -2.98
C LEU A 129 9.78 2.38 -3.59
N ILE A 130 10.04 2.55 -4.89
CA ILE A 130 11.14 1.86 -5.60
C ILE A 130 12.49 2.22 -5.01
N ASP A 131 12.75 3.51 -4.78
CA ASP A 131 14.03 3.97 -4.25
C ASP A 131 14.24 3.51 -2.81
N THR A 132 13.21 3.53 -1.98
CA THR A 132 13.28 3.04 -0.59
C THR A 132 13.56 1.54 -0.54
N ILE A 133 12.95 0.73 -1.40
CA ILE A 133 13.22 -0.71 -1.51
C ILE A 133 14.68 -0.95 -1.95
N ARG A 134 15.20 -0.15 -2.88
CA ARG A 134 16.60 -0.27 -3.34
C ARG A 134 17.60 0.03 -2.24
N ILE A 135 17.35 1.04 -1.42
CA ILE A 135 18.23 1.43 -0.30
C ILE A 135 18.19 0.39 0.82
N GLY A 136 17.02 -0.14 1.15
CA GLY A 136 16.84 -1.16 2.19
C GLY A 136 17.44 -2.53 1.88
N LYS A 137 17.93 -2.74 0.66
CA LYS A 137 18.52 -4.02 0.19
C LYS A 137 20.03 -4.18 0.48
N LYS A 138 20.61 -3.29 1.26
CA LYS A 138 22.04 -3.40 1.67
C LYS A 138 22.26 -4.42 2.77
#